data_68b4fd174ce27de55ffbc11a7e022458
#
_entry.id   68b4fd174ce27de55ffbc11a7e022458
#
_cell.length_a   1.000
_cell.length_b   1.000
_cell.length_c   1.000
_cell.angle_alpha   90.00
_cell.angle_beta   90.00
_cell.angle_gamma   90.00
#
_symmetry.space_group_name_H-M   'P 1'
#
loop_
_entity.id
_entity.type
_entity.pdbx_description
1 polymer ?
#
loop_
_entity_poly.entity_id
_entity_poly.type
_entity_poly.pdbx_seq_one_letter_code
_entity_poly.pdbx_strand_id
1 'polypeptide(L)'
;MKTLLRAIVTVACVAAAIGVLFIPLPRAYPLSTTIVTAMPIARPPAAVFDYVTTPAHWPAWHPSSLSVTGAIDHSLDLGERTTEEFRVAGRRGHVVWTVVERQRPQKWTIDGTIEGRPAGTVSYALTPDADGTEFERTFTYRSPTLWFALLNAVLLRAKIQSESDEAVERLKDVLEQP
;
A
#
# COMPACT_ATOMS: atom_id res chain seq x y z
N MET A 1 -2.22 -37.44 38.96
CA MET A 1 -3.50 -37.07 38.29
C MET A 1 -3.71 -35.54 38.25
N LYS A 2 -3.63 -34.83 39.39
CA LYS A 2 -3.84 -33.34 39.43
C LYS A 2 -2.81 -32.54 38.63
N THR A 3 -1.53 -32.92 38.60
CA THR A 3 -0.45 -32.25 37.86
C THR A 3 -0.62 -32.42 36.34
N LEU A 4 -0.98 -33.58 35.86
CA LEU A 4 -1.25 -33.84 34.45
C LEU A 4 -2.47 -33.06 33.96
N LEU A 5 -3.55 -33.00 34.73
CA LEU A 5 -4.73 -32.22 34.41
C LEU A 5 -4.40 -30.70 34.31
N ARG A 6 -3.60 -30.16 35.25
CA ARG A 6 -3.15 -28.76 35.20
C ARG A 6 -2.33 -28.49 33.96
N ALA A 7 -1.41 -29.36 33.60
CA ALA A 7 -0.60 -29.21 32.39
C ALA A 7 -1.49 -29.20 31.13
N ILE A 8 -2.45 -30.09 31.01
CA ILE A 8 -3.39 -30.16 29.89
C ILE A 8 -4.22 -28.85 29.80
N VAL A 9 -4.75 -28.37 30.93
CA VAL A 9 -5.53 -27.13 30.96
C VAL A 9 -4.66 -25.94 30.54
N THR A 10 -3.42 -25.83 31.04
CA THR A 10 -2.50 -24.77 30.65
C THR A 10 -2.21 -24.78 29.15
N VAL A 11 -1.91 -25.94 28.58
CA VAL A 11 -1.68 -26.09 27.14
C VAL A 11 -2.91 -25.69 26.33
N ALA A 12 -4.10 -26.11 26.75
CA ALA A 12 -5.34 -25.74 26.09
C ALA A 12 -5.62 -24.24 26.14
N CYS A 13 -5.39 -23.60 27.28
CA CYS A 13 -5.54 -22.14 27.41
C CYS A 13 -4.54 -21.36 26.52
N VAL A 14 -3.29 -21.80 26.47
CA VAL A 14 -2.28 -21.21 25.60
C VAL A 14 -2.64 -21.39 24.14
N ALA A 15 -3.08 -22.58 23.72
CA ALA A 15 -3.52 -22.83 22.36
C ALA A 15 -4.74 -21.97 21.98
N ALA A 16 -5.70 -21.83 22.88
CA ALA A 16 -6.86 -20.94 22.68
C ALA A 16 -6.45 -19.47 22.54
N ALA A 17 -5.55 -18.98 23.40
CA ALA A 17 -5.03 -17.62 23.35
C ALA A 17 -4.28 -17.35 22.02
N ILE A 18 -3.47 -18.30 21.56
CA ILE A 18 -2.82 -18.21 20.24
C ILE A 18 -3.88 -18.21 19.13
N GLY A 19 -4.89 -19.08 19.21
CA GLY A 19 -5.98 -19.14 18.23
C GLY A 19 -6.71 -17.81 18.04
N VAL A 20 -6.94 -17.08 19.14
CA VAL A 20 -7.59 -15.75 19.12
C VAL A 20 -6.82 -14.73 18.25
N LEU A 21 -5.48 -14.82 18.21
CA LEU A 21 -4.66 -13.92 17.41
C LEU A 21 -4.92 -14.04 15.89
N PHE A 22 -5.39 -15.21 15.44
CA PHE A 22 -5.64 -15.49 14.02
C PHE A 22 -7.11 -15.34 13.61
N ILE A 23 -8.00 -15.00 14.54
CA ILE A 23 -9.41 -14.75 14.22
C ILE A 23 -9.49 -13.48 13.35
N PRO A 24 -10.21 -13.53 12.20
CA PRO A 24 -10.44 -12.36 11.37
C PRO A 24 -11.13 -11.24 12.16
N LEU A 25 -10.58 -10.05 12.10
CA LEU A 25 -11.16 -8.88 12.76
C LEU A 25 -12.43 -8.44 12.03
N PRO A 26 -13.51 -8.13 12.77
CA PRO A 26 -14.73 -7.58 12.20
C PRO A 26 -14.44 -6.27 11.46
N ARG A 27 -15.18 -6.01 10.36
CA ARG A 27 -15.03 -4.75 9.59
C ARG A 27 -15.32 -3.50 10.41
N ALA A 28 -16.13 -3.62 11.46
CA ALA A 28 -16.45 -2.52 12.39
C ALA A 28 -15.27 -2.05 13.26
N TYR A 29 -14.21 -2.86 13.38
CA TYR A 29 -12.98 -2.49 14.11
C TYR A 29 -11.81 -2.36 13.13
N PRO A 30 -11.70 -1.25 12.38
CA PRO A 30 -10.63 -1.06 11.42
C PRO A 30 -9.33 -0.73 12.14
N LEU A 31 -8.49 -1.73 12.39
CA LEU A 31 -7.08 -1.48 12.66
C LEU A 31 -6.42 -1.13 11.33
N SER A 32 -6.47 0.14 10.97
CA SER A 32 -5.84 0.67 9.76
C SER A 32 -4.48 1.29 10.08
N THR A 33 -3.58 1.18 9.12
CA THR A 33 -2.27 1.84 9.13
C THR A 33 -2.19 2.74 7.93
N THR A 34 -1.77 3.97 8.13
CA THR A 34 -1.50 4.93 7.06
C THR A 34 -0.01 5.21 7.01
N ILE A 35 0.55 5.11 5.82
CA ILE A 35 1.92 5.46 5.46
C ILE A 35 1.82 6.72 4.60
N VAL A 36 2.57 7.74 4.93
CA VAL A 36 2.64 9.00 4.17
C VAL A 36 4.09 9.27 3.82
N THR A 37 4.34 9.59 2.56
CA THR A 37 5.63 10.04 2.07
C THR A 37 5.39 11.25 1.19
N ALA A 38 6.08 12.35 1.45
CA ALA A 38 6.00 13.57 0.66
C ALA A 38 7.39 14.03 0.21
N MET A 39 7.49 14.59 -1.00
CA MET A 39 8.76 15.06 -1.55
C MET A 39 8.53 16.13 -2.64
N PRO A 40 9.35 17.19 -2.67
CA PRO A 40 9.35 18.14 -3.77
C PRO A 40 10.01 17.56 -5.02
N ILE A 41 9.35 17.70 -6.17
CA ILE A 41 9.79 17.23 -7.49
C ILE A 41 9.86 18.46 -8.41
N ALA A 42 11.02 18.73 -9.02
CA ALA A 42 11.25 19.85 -9.92
C ALA A 42 10.63 19.62 -11.32
N ARG A 43 9.34 19.32 -11.36
CA ARG A 43 8.51 19.14 -12.57
C ARG A 43 7.12 19.72 -12.35
N PRO A 44 6.44 20.19 -13.41
CA PRO A 44 5.06 20.68 -13.30
C PRO A 44 4.09 19.62 -12.82
N PRO A 45 3.05 19.96 -12.01
CA PRO A 45 2.09 19.00 -11.46
C PRO A 45 1.43 18.09 -12.50
N ALA A 46 1.13 18.62 -13.69
CA ALA A 46 0.53 17.82 -14.76
C ALA A 46 1.47 16.72 -15.27
N ALA A 47 2.77 17.00 -15.38
CA ALA A 47 3.76 16.01 -15.83
C ALA A 47 3.97 14.91 -14.77
N VAL A 48 4.07 15.29 -13.49
CA VAL A 48 4.16 14.33 -12.37
C VAL A 48 2.90 13.47 -12.32
N PHE A 49 1.73 14.10 -12.37
CA PHE A 49 0.43 13.41 -12.35
C PHE A 49 0.33 12.36 -13.45
N ASP A 50 0.54 12.75 -14.71
CA ASP A 50 0.40 11.84 -15.84
C ASP A 50 1.40 10.67 -15.74
N TYR A 51 2.60 10.91 -15.22
CA TYR A 51 3.59 9.87 -15.02
C TYR A 51 3.18 8.85 -13.95
N VAL A 52 2.81 9.31 -12.74
CA VAL A 52 2.51 8.43 -11.60
C VAL A 52 1.20 7.66 -11.76
N THR A 53 0.25 8.21 -12.55
CA THR A 53 -1.05 7.59 -12.81
C THR A 53 -1.08 6.68 -14.04
N THR A 54 0.04 6.57 -14.77
CA THR A 54 0.23 5.64 -15.89
C THR A 54 0.91 4.37 -15.40
N PRO A 55 0.20 3.22 -15.34
CA PRO A 55 0.73 2.00 -14.69
C PRO A 55 2.00 1.45 -15.33
N ALA A 56 2.21 1.63 -16.64
CA ALA A 56 3.43 1.18 -17.31
C ALA A 56 4.72 1.77 -16.69
N HIS A 57 4.62 2.90 -16.01
CA HIS A 57 5.77 3.53 -15.34
C HIS A 57 6.03 3.00 -13.94
N TRP A 58 5.06 2.32 -13.28
CA TRP A 58 5.19 1.93 -11.87
C TRP A 58 6.43 1.10 -11.57
N PRO A 59 6.79 0.07 -12.36
CA PRO A 59 7.99 -0.71 -12.07
C PRO A 59 9.30 0.09 -12.14
N ALA A 60 9.30 1.24 -12.81
CA ALA A 60 10.51 2.06 -12.94
C ALA A 60 10.84 2.83 -11.64
N TRP A 61 9.81 3.23 -10.89
CA TRP A 61 10.00 4.04 -9.68
C TRP A 61 9.57 3.35 -8.39
N HIS A 62 8.60 2.44 -8.44
CA HIS A 62 8.09 1.75 -7.25
C HIS A 62 8.75 0.37 -7.09
N PRO A 63 9.70 0.18 -6.16
CA PRO A 63 10.48 -1.06 -6.06
C PRO A 63 9.62 -2.28 -5.71
N SER A 64 8.44 -2.06 -5.14
CA SER A 64 7.47 -3.12 -4.84
C SER A 64 6.62 -3.52 -6.04
N SER A 65 6.56 -2.72 -7.12
CA SER A 65 5.85 -3.03 -8.37
C SER A 65 6.76 -3.86 -9.28
N LEU A 66 6.39 -5.11 -9.54
CA LEU A 66 7.22 -6.00 -10.36
C LEU A 66 6.78 -5.99 -11.82
N SER A 67 5.48 -6.00 -12.07
CA SER A 67 4.88 -5.95 -13.40
C SER A 67 3.44 -5.46 -13.32
N VAL A 68 2.93 -4.92 -14.43
CA VAL A 68 1.54 -4.45 -14.55
C VAL A 68 0.91 -4.97 -15.83
N THR A 69 -0.40 -5.24 -15.81
CA THR A 69 -1.18 -5.74 -16.94
C THR A 69 -2.58 -5.13 -16.97
N GLY A 70 -3.21 -5.10 -18.12
CA GLY A 70 -4.52 -4.47 -18.34
C GLY A 70 -4.38 -3.09 -18.98
N ALA A 71 -5.11 -2.09 -18.50
CA ALA A 71 -4.95 -0.70 -18.94
C ALA A 71 -3.66 -0.14 -18.32
N ILE A 72 -2.62 0.08 -19.13
CA ILE A 72 -1.28 0.42 -18.62
C ILE A 72 -0.59 1.57 -19.37
N ASP A 73 -1.02 1.91 -20.58
CA ASP A 73 -0.34 2.77 -21.53
C ASP A 73 -0.74 4.25 -21.46
N HIS A 74 -1.64 4.61 -20.54
CA HIS A 74 -2.11 5.96 -20.33
C HIS A 74 -2.39 6.22 -18.83
N SER A 75 -2.56 7.51 -18.49
CA SER A 75 -3.02 7.94 -17.16
C SER A 75 -4.45 7.44 -16.92
N LEU A 76 -4.63 6.50 -16.00
CA LEU A 76 -5.90 5.83 -15.76
C LEU A 76 -7.02 6.79 -15.41
N ASP A 77 -8.18 6.62 -16.04
CA ASP A 77 -9.41 7.36 -15.78
C ASP A 77 -10.26 6.73 -14.67
N LEU A 78 -11.26 7.49 -14.20
CA LEU A 78 -12.16 7.04 -13.13
C LEU A 78 -12.85 5.71 -13.51
N GLY A 79 -12.79 4.73 -12.62
CA GLY A 79 -13.34 3.39 -12.81
C GLY A 79 -12.47 2.42 -13.60
N GLU A 80 -11.39 2.88 -14.25
CA GLU A 80 -10.46 2.00 -14.94
C GLU A 80 -9.69 1.11 -13.96
N ARG A 81 -9.20 -0.01 -14.48
CA ARG A 81 -8.54 -1.06 -13.69
C ARG A 81 -7.24 -1.51 -14.32
N THR A 82 -6.28 -1.80 -13.45
CA THR A 82 -5.03 -2.47 -13.81
C THR A 82 -4.69 -3.53 -12.79
N THR A 83 -3.94 -4.54 -13.19
CA THR A 83 -3.45 -5.59 -12.27
C THR A 83 -1.96 -5.42 -12.11
N GLU A 84 -1.51 -5.34 -10.87
CA GLU A 84 -0.11 -5.26 -10.50
C GLU A 84 0.34 -6.53 -9.81
N GLU A 85 1.46 -7.09 -10.25
CA GLU A 85 2.22 -8.04 -9.46
C GLU A 85 3.15 -7.27 -8.53
N PHE A 86 3.01 -7.49 -7.23
CA PHE A 86 3.77 -6.76 -6.22
C PHE A 86 4.67 -7.66 -5.39
N ARG A 87 5.68 -7.04 -4.75
CA ARG A 87 6.47 -7.64 -3.67
C ARG A 87 6.65 -6.63 -2.54
N VAL A 88 5.87 -6.77 -1.47
CA VAL A 88 5.90 -5.89 -0.29
C VAL A 88 6.35 -6.70 0.92
N ALA A 89 7.33 -6.22 1.65
CA ALA A 89 7.90 -6.89 2.82
C ALA A 89 8.24 -8.38 2.57
N GLY A 90 8.72 -8.70 1.36
CA GLY A 90 9.08 -10.05 0.93
C GLY A 90 7.92 -10.93 0.44
N ARG A 91 6.68 -10.51 0.61
CA ARG A 91 5.49 -11.23 0.10
C ARG A 91 5.21 -10.80 -1.35
N ARG A 92 5.07 -11.77 -2.25
CA ARG A 92 4.59 -11.56 -3.63
C ARG A 92 3.10 -11.85 -3.73
N GLY A 93 2.42 -11.13 -4.60
CA GLY A 93 1.00 -11.32 -4.90
C GLY A 93 0.55 -10.47 -6.07
N HIS A 94 -0.74 -10.56 -6.38
CA HIS A 94 -1.38 -9.74 -7.40
C HIS A 94 -2.46 -8.90 -6.73
N VAL A 95 -2.54 -7.64 -7.11
CA VAL A 95 -3.58 -6.71 -6.68
C VAL A 95 -4.24 -6.12 -7.91
N VAL A 96 -5.57 -6.06 -7.89
CA VAL A 96 -6.33 -5.33 -8.89
C VAL A 96 -6.63 -3.95 -8.33
N TRP A 97 -6.11 -2.93 -8.97
CA TRP A 97 -6.35 -1.53 -8.66
C TRP A 97 -7.52 -1.00 -9.47
N THR A 98 -8.38 -0.21 -8.85
CA THR A 98 -9.50 0.50 -9.49
C THR A 98 -9.41 1.97 -9.14
N VAL A 99 -9.46 2.87 -10.12
CA VAL A 99 -9.48 4.31 -9.86
C VAL A 99 -10.83 4.73 -9.28
N VAL A 100 -10.81 5.31 -8.09
CA VAL A 100 -12.02 5.73 -7.35
C VAL A 100 -12.14 7.25 -7.24
N GLU A 101 -11.05 7.98 -7.47
CA GLU A 101 -11.05 9.44 -7.51
C GLU A 101 -10.00 9.94 -8.49
N ARG A 102 -10.34 10.99 -9.29
CA ARG A 102 -9.42 11.62 -10.22
C ARG A 102 -9.76 13.10 -10.40
N GLN A 103 -8.85 13.95 -10.00
CA GLN A 103 -8.91 15.41 -10.14
C GLN A 103 -7.55 15.91 -10.68
N ARG A 104 -7.35 15.77 -12.00
CA ARG A 104 -6.08 16.14 -12.63
C ARG A 104 -5.85 17.67 -12.57
N PRO A 105 -4.68 18.15 -12.19
CA PRO A 105 -3.48 17.39 -11.83
C PRO A 105 -3.27 17.25 -10.31
N GLN A 106 -4.31 17.41 -9.49
CA GLN A 106 -4.18 17.64 -8.04
C GLN A 106 -4.33 16.37 -7.20
N LYS A 107 -5.20 15.44 -7.62
CA LYS A 107 -5.54 14.28 -6.79
C LYS A 107 -5.88 13.06 -7.63
N TRP A 108 -5.43 11.91 -7.15
CA TRP A 108 -5.77 10.62 -7.71
C TRP A 108 -5.79 9.56 -6.61
N THR A 109 -6.79 8.68 -6.61
CA THR A 109 -6.95 7.64 -5.60
C THR A 109 -7.36 6.33 -6.25
N ILE A 110 -6.71 5.24 -5.84
CA ILE A 110 -7.03 3.87 -6.25
C ILE A 110 -7.29 2.97 -5.06
N ASP A 111 -8.27 2.09 -5.21
CA ASP A 111 -8.56 1.01 -4.28
C ASP A 111 -8.05 -0.32 -4.82
N GLY A 112 -7.30 -1.02 -3.98
CA GLY A 112 -6.74 -2.33 -4.28
C GLY A 112 -7.61 -3.47 -3.75
N THR A 113 -7.74 -4.53 -4.56
CA THR A 113 -8.34 -5.79 -4.15
C THR A 113 -7.41 -6.96 -4.43
N ILE A 114 -7.29 -7.89 -3.46
CA ILE A 114 -6.57 -9.16 -3.58
C ILE A 114 -7.59 -10.27 -3.39
N GLU A 115 -7.73 -11.16 -4.38
CA GLU A 115 -8.73 -12.24 -4.37
C GLU A 115 -10.16 -11.74 -4.06
N GLY A 116 -10.53 -10.56 -4.61
CA GLY A 116 -11.83 -9.93 -4.40
C GLY A 116 -12.04 -9.29 -3.01
N ARG A 117 -11.02 -9.25 -2.15
CA ARG A 117 -11.08 -8.65 -0.82
C ARG A 117 -10.32 -7.31 -0.81
N PRO A 118 -10.84 -6.26 -0.13
CA PRO A 118 -10.12 -5.00 0.01
C PRO A 118 -8.72 -5.20 0.60
N ALA A 119 -7.70 -4.67 -0.09
CA ALA A 119 -6.29 -4.80 0.29
C ALA A 119 -5.72 -3.48 0.84
N GLY A 120 -6.08 -2.37 0.23
CA GLY A 120 -5.62 -1.04 0.64
C GLY A 120 -6.02 0.03 -0.36
N THR A 121 -5.78 1.28 0.02
CA THR A 121 -6.03 2.47 -0.81
C THR A 121 -4.72 3.23 -0.97
N VAL A 122 -4.39 3.62 -2.20
CA VAL A 122 -3.29 4.54 -2.50
C VAL A 122 -3.88 5.85 -2.99
N SER A 123 -3.41 6.96 -2.43
CA SER A 123 -3.80 8.30 -2.86
C SER A 123 -2.56 9.14 -3.16
N TYR A 124 -2.63 9.92 -4.23
CA TYR A 124 -1.64 10.93 -4.56
C TYR A 124 -2.28 12.31 -4.45
N ALA A 125 -1.58 13.23 -3.78
CA ALA A 125 -1.89 14.65 -3.76
C ALA A 125 -0.70 15.42 -4.35
N LEU A 126 -0.99 16.34 -5.27
CA LEU A 126 0.00 17.13 -5.96
C LEU A 126 -0.32 18.63 -5.76
N THR A 127 0.54 19.31 -5.05
CA THR A 127 0.39 20.75 -4.80
C THR A 127 1.45 21.52 -5.60
N PRO A 128 1.09 22.51 -6.43
CA PRO A 128 2.07 23.34 -7.08
C PRO A 128 2.97 24.05 -6.06
N ASP A 129 4.27 24.05 -6.32
CA ASP A 129 5.27 24.76 -5.55
C ASP A 129 6.08 25.69 -6.48
N ALA A 130 6.87 26.60 -5.91
CA ALA A 130 7.65 27.61 -6.65
C ALA A 130 8.56 26.99 -7.72
N ASP A 131 9.16 25.85 -7.41
CA ASP A 131 10.14 25.16 -8.27
C ASP A 131 9.57 23.86 -8.92
N GLY A 132 8.28 23.56 -8.73
CA GLY A 132 7.68 22.34 -9.28
C GLY A 132 6.42 21.86 -8.57
N THR A 133 6.50 20.72 -7.93
CA THR A 133 5.36 20.02 -7.31
C THR A 133 5.76 19.42 -5.97
N GLU A 134 5.03 19.73 -4.92
CA GLU A 134 5.01 18.89 -3.72
C GLU A 134 4.14 17.67 -4.00
N PHE A 135 4.76 16.50 -4.07
CA PHE A 135 4.10 15.21 -4.30
C PHE A 135 3.95 14.48 -2.97
N GLU A 136 2.72 14.16 -2.60
CA GLU A 136 2.42 13.33 -1.43
C GLU A 136 1.78 12.01 -1.87
N ARG A 137 2.33 10.90 -1.39
CA ARG A 137 1.81 9.55 -1.52
C ARG A 137 1.30 9.07 -0.17
N THR A 138 0.03 8.73 -0.09
CA THR A 138 -0.60 8.11 1.07
C THR A 138 -1.01 6.68 0.74
N PHE A 139 -0.57 5.70 1.54
CA PHE A 139 -1.00 4.32 1.45
C PHE A 139 -1.68 3.89 2.74
N THR A 140 -2.95 3.49 2.66
CA THR A 140 -3.73 3.01 3.80
C THR A 140 -4.10 1.55 3.61
N TYR A 141 -3.82 0.72 4.61
CA TYR A 141 -4.17 -0.70 4.61
C TYR A 141 -4.69 -1.15 5.99
N ARG A 142 -5.38 -2.29 6.01
CA ARG A 142 -6.00 -2.84 7.23
C ARG A 142 -5.27 -4.08 7.72
N SER A 143 -5.23 -4.23 9.04
CA SER A 143 -4.79 -5.46 9.68
C SER A 143 -5.96 -6.46 9.68
N PRO A 144 -5.84 -7.60 8.99
CA PRO A 144 -6.92 -8.58 8.90
C PRO A 144 -7.13 -9.38 10.20
N THR A 145 -6.10 -9.49 11.05
CA THR A 145 -6.09 -10.25 12.32
C THR A 145 -5.29 -9.51 13.37
N LEU A 146 -5.45 -9.87 14.66
CA LEU A 146 -4.62 -9.34 15.74
C LEU A 146 -3.15 -9.72 15.57
N TRP A 147 -2.85 -10.92 15.10
CA TRP A 147 -1.47 -11.32 14.78
C TRP A 147 -0.83 -10.41 13.75
N PHE A 148 -1.57 -10.11 12.67
CA PHE A 148 -1.07 -9.16 11.67
C PHE A 148 -0.85 -7.77 12.26
N ALA A 149 -1.77 -7.29 13.12
CA ALA A 149 -1.64 -6.00 13.76
C ALA A 149 -0.39 -5.91 14.66
N LEU A 150 -0.11 -6.96 15.42
CA LEU A 150 1.10 -7.05 16.24
C LEU A 150 2.36 -7.04 15.38
N LEU A 151 2.41 -7.89 14.35
CA LEU A 151 3.55 -7.94 13.42
C LEU A 151 3.74 -6.60 12.68
N ASN A 152 2.64 -5.96 12.32
CA ASN A 152 2.65 -4.64 11.70
C ASN A 152 3.24 -3.57 12.63
N ALA A 153 2.83 -3.54 13.89
CA ALA A 153 3.33 -2.57 14.86
C ALA A 153 4.84 -2.70 15.13
N VAL A 154 5.36 -3.94 15.10
CA VAL A 154 6.77 -4.22 15.43
C VAL A 154 7.69 -4.14 14.20
N LEU A 155 7.22 -4.54 13.03
CA LEU A 155 8.10 -4.75 11.87
C LEU A 155 7.54 -4.20 10.55
N LEU A 156 6.29 -4.58 10.16
CA LEU A 156 5.83 -4.34 8.79
C LEU A 156 5.67 -2.87 8.47
N ARG A 157 5.14 -2.07 9.41
CA ARG A 157 4.94 -0.64 9.22
C ARG A 157 6.25 0.08 8.86
N ALA A 158 7.32 -0.18 9.61
CA ALA A 158 8.62 0.44 9.34
C ALA A 158 9.17 0.00 7.98
N LYS A 159 9.02 -1.29 7.62
CA LYS A 159 9.46 -1.82 6.34
C LYS A 159 8.66 -1.21 5.18
N ILE A 160 7.34 -1.12 5.29
CA ILE A 160 6.48 -0.54 4.25
C ILE A 160 6.73 0.97 4.13
N GLN A 161 6.99 1.68 5.24
CA GLN A 161 7.39 3.10 5.19
C GLN A 161 8.70 3.25 4.41
N SER A 162 9.74 2.47 4.73
CA SER A 162 11.01 2.51 4.01
C SER A 162 10.87 2.21 2.52
N GLU A 163 10.01 1.24 2.14
CA GLU A 163 9.73 0.94 0.72
C GLU A 163 8.97 2.09 0.04
N SER A 164 8.09 2.81 0.77
CA SER A 164 7.39 3.99 0.26
C SER A 164 8.34 5.17 0.05
N ASP A 165 9.25 5.40 1.00
CA ASP A 165 10.23 6.49 0.92
C ASP A 165 11.19 6.26 -0.25
N GLU A 166 11.72 5.04 -0.40
CA GLU A 166 12.54 4.64 -1.54
C GLU A 166 11.80 4.82 -2.88
N ALA A 167 10.50 4.49 -2.92
CA ALA A 167 9.70 4.66 -4.13
C ALA A 167 9.63 6.13 -4.55
N VAL A 168 9.35 7.04 -3.61
CA VAL A 168 9.21 8.46 -3.92
C VAL A 168 10.58 9.11 -4.26
N GLU A 169 11.68 8.67 -3.62
CA GLU A 169 13.03 9.08 -4.01
C GLU A 169 13.34 8.66 -5.46
N ARG A 170 13.08 7.41 -5.83
CA ARG A 170 13.27 6.93 -7.21
C ARG A 170 12.37 7.67 -8.21
N LEU A 171 11.12 8.01 -7.81
CA LEU A 171 10.24 8.80 -8.66
C LEU A 171 10.85 10.16 -8.98
N LYS A 172 11.39 10.85 -7.96
CA LYS A 172 12.10 12.11 -8.13
C LYS A 172 13.28 11.95 -9.08
N ASP A 173 14.13 10.95 -8.84
CA ASP A 173 15.30 10.70 -9.67
C ASP A 173 14.92 10.47 -11.15
N VAL A 174 13.90 9.64 -11.41
CA VAL A 174 13.44 9.34 -12.77
C VAL A 174 12.86 10.58 -13.47
N LEU A 175 12.10 11.40 -12.74
CA LEU A 175 11.45 12.58 -13.33
C LEU A 175 12.43 13.75 -13.53
N GLU A 176 13.46 13.87 -12.69
CA GLU A 176 14.41 14.99 -12.74
C GLU A 176 15.63 14.71 -13.63
N GLN A 177 15.80 13.47 -14.11
CA GLN A 177 16.83 13.17 -15.11
C GLN A 177 16.66 14.04 -16.36
N PRO A 178 17.78 14.54 -16.94
CA PRO A 178 17.76 15.41 -18.12
C PRO A 178 17.31 14.67 -19.38
#